data_60c3dad7668c484c94b8be3b42206c44
#
_entry.id   60c3dad7668c484c94b8be3b42206c44
#
_cell.length_a   1.000
_cell.length_b   1.000
_cell.length_c   1.000
_cell.angle_alpha   90.00
_cell.angle_beta   90.00
_cell.angle_gamma   90.00
#
_symmetry.space_group_name_H-M   'P 1'
#
loop_
_entity.id
_entity.type
_entity.pdbx_description
1 polymer ?
#
loop_
_entity_poly.entity_id
_entity_poly.type
_entity_poly.pdbx_seq_one_letter_code
_entity_poly.pdbx_strand_id
1 'polypeptide(L)'
;MHYLAPTLNNAISRREVILTSRHFEFDRFMDNKRKIIALLMGLSLGGQSVYAQGYSCGNVSLFCSPDTLRGVQIGAFSSVVRQQMRGVSLAGIIYSVGDDMRGVQISGVSNVVKGGNGVQLSLFNNVSSSPFRGVQLSGLSNVSMGMKRGLQIAAANVSSSYMRGLQLGGYNYADTLNGSQVGLFNVCLSHPRGVQIGIINYSRDTVAHKIGLVNVNPKTRIDYMFYGGSATKANLAIRFRNRSTYNILGIGTHYFGLAEKFSGALFYRIGQYFQLSPKFSLSGDLGFYHVESFQEHSQDKPERLYSLQARINADYQLGRYTSAFASVG
;
A
#
# COMPACT_ATOMS: atom_id res chain seq x y z
N MET A 1 -42.01 -38.97 -27.75
CA MET A 1 -40.68 -39.54 -28.06
C MET A 1 -39.73 -38.38 -28.24
N HIS A 2 -39.03 -38.13 -27.24
CA HIS A 2 -37.59 -38.33 -26.95
C HIS A 2 -36.61 -37.29 -27.56
N TYR A 3 -35.96 -36.60 -26.63
CA TYR A 3 -34.61 -36.05 -26.60
C TYR A 3 -34.30 -34.80 -27.42
N LEU A 4 -34.11 -33.67 -26.69
CA LEU A 4 -33.01 -32.76 -26.83
C LEU A 4 -32.98 -31.72 -25.69
N ALA A 5 -32.22 -31.95 -24.69
CA ALA A 5 -31.44 -31.04 -23.85
C ALA A 5 -30.50 -31.90 -23.02
N PRO A 6 -29.23 -31.66 -22.98
CA PRO A 6 -28.64 -30.73 -22.06
C PRO A 6 -27.29 -30.17 -22.57
N THR A 7 -27.19 -28.93 -22.97
CA THR A 7 -25.89 -28.32 -23.25
C THR A 7 -25.73 -26.85 -22.77
N LEU A 8 -26.78 -26.30 -22.13
CA LEU A 8 -26.70 -24.89 -21.68
C LEU A 8 -26.21 -24.70 -20.22
N ASN A 9 -26.29 -25.74 -19.38
CA ASN A 9 -25.94 -25.63 -17.97
C ASN A 9 -24.43 -25.68 -17.65
N ASN A 10 -23.60 -26.19 -18.57
CA ASN A 10 -22.14 -26.31 -18.29
C ASN A 10 -21.32 -25.03 -18.57
N ALA A 11 -21.86 -24.06 -19.30
CA ALA A 11 -21.18 -22.82 -19.59
C ALA A 11 -21.33 -21.76 -18.48
N ILE A 12 -22.46 -21.81 -17.77
CA ILE A 12 -22.74 -20.89 -16.65
C ILE A 12 -21.96 -21.32 -15.40
N SER A 13 -21.88 -22.62 -15.13
CA SER A 13 -21.15 -23.19 -13.99
C SER A 13 -19.65 -22.88 -14.00
N ARG A 14 -18.99 -22.86 -15.19
CA ARG A 14 -17.56 -22.56 -15.27
C ARG A 14 -17.24 -21.07 -15.09
N ARG A 15 -18.16 -20.16 -15.40
CA ARG A 15 -17.95 -18.72 -15.17
C ARG A 15 -18.14 -18.34 -13.71
N GLU A 16 -19.05 -18.95 -13.00
CA GLU A 16 -19.23 -18.73 -11.56
C GLU A 16 -18.09 -19.35 -10.74
N VAL A 17 -17.58 -20.50 -11.12
CA VAL A 17 -16.45 -21.16 -10.44
C VAL A 17 -15.16 -20.36 -10.59
N ILE A 18 -14.90 -19.69 -11.72
CA ILE A 18 -13.70 -18.84 -11.89
C ILE A 18 -13.85 -17.50 -11.15
N LEU A 19 -15.04 -16.93 -11.07
CA LEU A 19 -15.30 -15.72 -10.30
C LEU A 19 -15.32 -16.00 -8.78
N THR A 20 -15.86 -17.12 -8.36
CA THR A 20 -15.85 -17.55 -6.95
C THR A 20 -14.47 -17.97 -6.48
N SER A 21 -13.63 -18.60 -7.32
CA SER A 21 -12.26 -18.96 -6.92
C SER A 21 -11.37 -17.72 -6.72
N ARG A 22 -11.50 -16.69 -7.55
CA ARG A 22 -10.78 -15.42 -7.38
C ARG A 22 -11.27 -14.61 -6.18
N HIS A 23 -12.56 -14.60 -5.90
CA HIS A 23 -13.10 -14.03 -4.68
C HIS A 23 -12.68 -14.83 -3.45
N PHE A 24 -12.68 -16.15 -3.53
CA PHE A 24 -12.30 -17.04 -2.43
C PHE A 24 -10.82 -16.94 -2.06
N GLU A 25 -9.90 -16.78 -3.01
CA GLU A 25 -8.47 -16.54 -2.73
C GLU A 25 -8.23 -15.15 -2.14
N PHE A 26 -8.94 -14.14 -2.60
CA PHE A 26 -8.82 -12.79 -2.07
C PHE A 26 -9.43 -12.68 -0.66
N ASP A 27 -10.58 -13.28 -0.42
CA ASP A 27 -11.21 -13.34 0.90
C ASP A 27 -10.38 -14.17 1.89
N ARG A 28 -9.77 -15.26 1.45
CA ARG A 28 -8.83 -16.06 2.25
C ARG A 28 -7.54 -15.31 2.58
N PHE A 29 -7.03 -14.51 1.65
CA PHE A 29 -5.90 -13.62 1.86
C PHE A 29 -6.26 -12.50 2.87
N MET A 30 -7.47 -11.97 2.80
CA MET A 30 -7.98 -10.96 3.74
C MET A 30 -8.27 -11.54 5.13
N ASP A 31 -8.77 -12.78 5.23
CA ASP A 31 -9.00 -13.47 6.49
C ASP A 31 -7.66 -13.79 7.21
N ASN A 32 -6.64 -14.17 6.46
CA ASN A 32 -5.29 -14.34 6.99
C ASN A 32 -4.70 -13.03 7.51
N LYS A 33 -4.98 -11.88 6.90
CA LYS A 33 -4.56 -10.56 7.42
C LYS A 33 -5.24 -10.22 8.74
N ARG A 34 -6.53 -10.49 8.87
CA ARG A 34 -7.27 -10.34 10.14
C ARG A 34 -6.67 -11.22 11.23
N LYS A 35 -6.29 -12.47 10.91
CA LYS A 35 -5.61 -13.38 11.82
C LYS A 35 -4.21 -12.91 12.20
N ILE A 36 -3.44 -12.35 11.26
CA ILE A 36 -2.13 -11.77 11.54
C ILE A 36 -2.26 -10.53 12.43
N ILE A 37 -3.24 -9.67 12.17
CA ILE A 37 -3.54 -8.50 13.03
C ILE A 37 -3.97 -8.96 14.42
N ALA A 38 -4.84 -9.96 14.52
CA ALA A 38 -5.25 -10.56 15.78
C ALA A 38 -4.10 -11.25 16.52
N LEU A 39 -3.18 -11.89 15.79
CA LEU A 39 -1.98 -12.51 16.35
C LEU A 39 -1.01 -11.44 16.87
N LEU A 40 -0.77 -10.36 16.13
CA LEU A 40 0.06 -9.23 16.58
C LEU A 40 -0.57 -8.52 17.78
N MET A 41 -1.89 -8.38 17.81
CA MET A 41 -2.62 -7.89 18.97
C MET A 41 -2.56 -8.89 20.16
N GLY A 42 -2.63 -10.19 19.89
CA GLY A 42 -2.57 -11.25 20.92
C GLY A 42 -1.20 -11.38 21.57
N LEU A 43 -0.12 -11.23 20.80
CA LEU A 43 1.26 -11.24 21.33
C LEU A 43 1.56 -10.04 22.23
N SER A 44 0.84 -8.92 22.06
CA SER A 44 0.99 -7.72 22.90
C SER A 44 0.19 -7.78 24.22
N LEU A 45 -0.76 -8.70 24.36
CA LEU A 45 -1.66 -8.83 25.53
C LEU A 45 -1.20 -9.88 26.55
N GLY A 46 -0.11 -10.62 26.28
CA GLY A 46 0.37 -11.75 27.09
C GLY A 46 1.15 -11.38 28.37
N GLY A 47 1.11 -10.15 28.86
CA GLY A 47 1.82 -9.72 30.06
C GLY A 47 0.97 -9.74 31.33
N GLN A 48 1.28 -10.59 32.27
CA GLN A 48 0.57 -10.70 33.58
C GLN A 48 0.81 -9.49 34.49
N SER A 49 -0.24 -9.07 35.18
CA SER A 49 -0.31 -7.91 36.08
C SER A 49 0.21 -8.21 37.49
N VAL A 50 1.13 -7.39 37.95
CA VAL A 50 1.46 -7.27 39.40
C VAL A 50 0.72 -6.08 39.97
N TYR A 51 0.03 -6.29 41.10
CA TYR A 51 -0.91 -5.32 41.71
C TYR A 51 -0.23 -4.21 42.47
N ALA A 52 -0.59 -2.96 42.17
CA ALA A 52 -0.45 -1.82 43.09
C ALA A 52 -1.67 -0.90 42.92
N GLN A 53 -2.36 -0.61 44.01
CA GLN A 53 -3.50 0.33 44.05
C GLN A 53 -3.00 1.76 44.30
N GLY A 54 -3.53 2.73 43.59
CA GLY A 54 -3.38 4.15 43.91
C GLY A 54 -3.11 5.09 42.72
N TYR A 55 -3.28 6.37 42.95
CA TYR A 55 -2.90 7.47 42.06
C TYR A 55 -1.39 7.71 42.17
N SER A 56 -0.70 7.76 41.02
CA SER A 56 0.74 8.03 41.02
C SER A 56 1.03 9.35 40.30
N CYS A 57 1.71 10.23 41.00
CA CYS A 57 2.29 11.44 40.45
C CYS A 57 3.81 11.32 40.58
N GLY A 58 4.49 10.84 39.54
CA GLY A 58 5.94 10.63 39.51
C GLY A 58 6.38 9.32 40.16
N ASN A 59 6.56 8.28 39.35
CA ASN A 59 7.04 6.98 39.82
C ASN A 59 8.21 6.51 38.96
N VAL A 60 9.28 6.07 39.64
CA VAL A 60 10.41 5.40 39.04
C VAL A 60 10.54 4.02 39.69
N SER A 61 10.36 2.95 38.93
CA SER A 61 10.53 1.60 39.43
C SER A 61 10.86 0.61 38.34
N LEU A 62 11.23 -0.62 38.69
CA LEU A 62 11.47 -1.68 37.70
C LEU A 62 10.16 -2.05 36.96
N PHE A 63 9.06 -2.14 37.71
CA PHE A 63 7.73 -2.43 37.20
C PHE A 63 6.73 -1.44 37.82
N CYS A 64 5.98 -0.77 36.97
CA CYS A 64 4.94 0.17 37.43
C CYS A 64 3.56 -0.34 37.05
N SER A 65 2.60 -0.31 37.96
CA SER A 65 1.23 -0.75 37.67
C SER A 65 0.17 0.08 38.42
N PRO A 66 0.07 1.40 38.22
CA PRO A 66 -0.98 2.22 38.83
C PRO A 66 -2.33 2.01 38.11
N ASP A 67 -3.43 2.24 38.81
CA ASP A 67 -4.76 2.26 38.21
C ASP A 67 -4.92 3.45 37.25
N THR A 68 -4.49 4.63 37.66
CA THR A 68 -4.48 5.85 36.88
C THR A 68 -3.14 6.56 37.02
N LEU A 69 -2.65 7.10 35.88
CA LEU A 69 -1.44 7.92 35.87
C LEU A 69 -1.82 9.38 35.57
N ARG A 70 -1.37 10.29 36.47
CA ARG A 70 -1.33 11.73 36.21
C ARG A 70 0.08 12.23 36.49
N GLY A 71 0.79 12.71 35.47
CA GLY A 71 2.17 13.17 35.58
C GLY A 71 3.18 12.31 34.84
N VAL A 72 4.28 11.94 35.47
CA VAL A 72 5.41 11.24 34.84
C VAL A 72 5.61 9.87 35.47
N GLN A 73 5.82 8.86 34.65
CA GLN A 73 6.10 7.49 35.07
C GLN A 73 7.29 6.93 34.31
N ILE A 74 8.19 6.28 35.01
CA ILE A 74 9.37 5.61 34.43
C ILE A 74 9.42 4.18 34.97
N GLY A 75 9.21 3.21 34.11
CA GLY A 75 9.38 1.78 34.39
C GLY A 75 10.60 1.23 33.67
N ALA A 76 11.62 0.72 34.40
CA ALA A 76 12.82 0.23 33.74
C ALA A 76 12.55 -0.95 32.79
N PHE A 77 11.65 -1.85 33.13
CA PHE A 77 11.23 -2.97 32.28
C PHE A 77 9.85 -2.75 31.69
N SER A 78 8.83 -2.64 32.51
CA SER A 78 7.46 -2.48 32.03
C SER A 78 6.64 -1.51 32.85
N SER A 79 5.66 -0.94 32.22
CA SER A 79 4.70 -0.03 32.83
C SER A 79 3.29 -0.39 32.36
N VAL A 80 2.37 -0.61 33.30
CA VAL A 80 0.99 -0.91 32.99
C VAL A 80 0.10 0.08 33.72
N VAL A 81 -0.69 0.85 33.00
CA VAL A 81 -1.75 1.70 33.57
C VAL A 81 -3.08 1.04 33.26
N ARG A 82 -3.86 0.70 34.28
CA ARG A 82 -5.08 -0.11 34.10
C ARG A 82 -6.21 0.66 33.45
N GLN A 83 -6.37 1.91 33.82
CA GLN A 83 -7.48 2.74 33.37
C GLN A 83 -6.97 3.89 32.48
N GLN A 84 -6.70 5.06 33.05
CA GLN A 84 -6.40 6.27 32.30
C GLN A 84 -4.98 6.75 32.53
N MET A 85 -4.37 7.19 31.47
CA MET A 85 -3.08 7.87 31.49
C MET A 85 -3.22 9.33 31.05
N ARG A 86 -2.70 10.25 31.85
CA ARG A 86 -2.54 11.68 31.51
C ARG A 86 -1.13 12.14 31.87
N GLY A 87 -0.27 12.33 30.87
CA GLY A 87 1.11 12.77 31.10
C GLY A 87 2.12 12.04 30.21
N VAL A 88 3.28 11.75 30.78
CA VAL A 88 4.40 11.13 30.07
C VAL A 88 4.76 9.82 30.74
N SER A 89 4.94 8.78 29.94
CA SER A 89 5.43 7.52 30.47
C SER A 89 6.53 6.92 29.61
N LEU A 90 7.54 6.43 30.28
CA LEU A 90 8.70 5.77 29.73
C LEU A 90 8.74 4.33 30.23
N ALA A 91 8.93 3.36 29.36
CA ALA A 91 9.13 1.96 29.71
C ALA A 91 10.30 1.38 28.90
N GLY A 92 11.15 0.60 29.57
CA GLY A 92 12.31 -0.02 28.89
C GLY A 92 11.88 -1.04 27.83
N ILE A 93 10.83 -1.83 28.10
CA ILE A 93 10.36 -2.87 27.19
C ILE A 93 8.94 -2.59 26.72
N ILE A 94 7.94 -2.74 27.60
CA ILE A 94 6.52 -2.65 27.21
C ILE A 94 5.81 -1.61 28.05
N TYR A 95 4.98 -0.82 27.36
CA TYR A 95 4.04 0.06 28.01
C TYR A 95 2.60 -0.26 27.60
N SER A 96 1.71 -0.40 28.57
CA SER A 96 0.30 -0.69 28.32
C SER A 96 -0.63 0.27 29.07
N VAL A 97 -1.68 0.74 28.40
CA VAL A 97 -2.79 1.50 29.01
C VAL A 97 -4.10 0.79 28.70
N GLY A 98 -4.81 0.40 29.75
CA GLY A 98 -6.04 -0.40 29.63
C GLY A 98 -7.22 0.36 29.04
N ASP A 99 -7.28 1.69 29.17
CA ASP A 99 -8.39 2.49 28.65
C ASP A 99 -7.90 3.72 27.85
N ASP A 100 -8.09 4.93 28.33
CA ASP A 100 -7.82 6.17 27.57
C ASP A 100 -6.44 6.75 27.88
N MET A 101 -5.72 7.09 26.82
CA MET A 101 -4.41 7.73 26.89
C MET A 101 -4.51 9.20 26.48
N ARG A 102 -3.87 10.09 27.27
CA ARG A 102 -3.65 11.50 26.89
C ARG A 102 -2.23 11.92 27.25
N GLY A 103 -1.36 11.99 26.27
CA GLY A 103 0.04 12.37 26.50
C GLY A 103 1.03 11.60 25.64
N VAL A 104 2.17 11.23 26.23
CA VAL A 104 3.28 10.60 25.51
C VAL A 104 3.62 9.25 26.13
N GLN A 105 3.67 8.22 25.31
CA GLN A 105 4.17 6.89 25.65
C GLN A 105 5.46 6.61 24.88
N ILE A 106 6.48 6.21 25.58
CA ILE A 106 7.76 5.81 24.98
C ILE A 106 8.16 4.44 25.55
N SER A 107 8.43 3.50 24.68
CA SER A 107 8.92 2.18 25.10
C SER A 107 10.00 1.65 24.17
N GLY A 108 10.85 0.77 24.71
CA GLY A 108 11.88 0.11 23.93
C GLY A 108 11.30 -0.88 22.90
N VAL A 109 10.23 -1.59 23.24
CA VAL A 109 9.67 -2.61 22.35
C VAL A 109 8.27 -2.25 21.89
N SER A 110 7.30 -2.13 22.81
CA SER A 110 5.90 -1.99 22.39
C SER A 110 5.08 -1.07 23.29
N ASN A 111 4.29 -0.20 22.68
CA ASN A 111 3.23 0.55 23.32
C ASN A 111 1.88 -0.05 22.95
N VAL A 112 1.06 -0.32 23.96
CA VAL A 112 -0.30 -0.84 23.79
C VAL A 112 -1.27 0.10 24.47
N VAL A 113 -2.34 0.46 23.80
CA VAL A 113 -3.42 1.29 24.36
C VAL A 113 -4.76 0.83 23.84
N LYS A 114 -5.81 0.98 24.64
CA LYS A 114 -7.15 0.81 24.10
C LYS A 114 -7.46 1.92 23.10
N GLY A 115 -7.28 3.19 23.46
CA GLY A 115 -7.44 4.34 22.58
C GLY A 115 -6.95 5.63 23.23
N GLY A 116 -7.16 6.76 22.57
CA GLY A 116 -6.81 8.05 23.16
C GLY A 116 -6.20 9.07 22.21
N ASN A 117 -5.52 10.06 22.82
CA ASN A 117 -4.92 11.17 22.11
C ASN A 117 -3.46 11.37 22.58
N GLY A 118 -2.51 11.44 21.65
CA GLY A 118 -1.13 11.73 22.04
C GLY A 118 -0.09 11.17 21.09
N VAL A 119 1.05 10.82 21.65
CA VAL A 119 2.21 10.32 20.90
C VAL A 119 2.64 8.97 21.47
N GLN A 120 2.81 8.00 20.61
CA GLN A 120 3.38 6.69 20.91
C GLN A 120 4.68 6.51 20.14
N LEU A 121 5.77 6.26 20.86
CA LEU A 121 7.10 6.01 20.31
C LEU A 121 7.60 4.64 20.76
N SER A 122 8.00 3.77 19.85
CA SER A 122 8.60 2.47 20.18
C SER A 122 9.59 2.04 19.12
N LEU A 123 10.49 1.12 19.45
CA LEU A 123 11.38 0.56 18.44
C LEU A 123 10.67 -0.46 17.54
N PHE A 124 9.71 -1.22 18.08
CA PHE A 124 9.04 -2.26 17.30
C PHE A 124 7.59 -1.93 17.00
N ASN A 125 6.70 -1.82 18.01
CA ASN A 125 5.27 -1.75 17.72
C ASN A 125 4.53 -0.71 18.55
N ASN A 126 3.59 0.01 17.93
CA ASN A 126 2.53 0.73 18.62
C ASN A 126 1.18 0.14 18.25
N VAL A 127 0.37 -0.19 19.25
CA VAL A 127 -0.94 -0.82 19.07
C VAL A 127 -2.02 -0.02 19.76
N SER A 128 -3.11 0.26 19.06
CA SER A 128 -4.33 0.81 19.64
C SER A 128 -5.56 0.01 19.21
N SER A 129 -6.25 -0.59 20.17
CA SER A 129 -7.43 -1.44 19.95
C SER A 129 -8.74 -0.65 19.76
N SER A 130 -8.71 0.66 19.89
CA SER A 130 -9.79 1.61 19.59
C SER A 130 -9.24 2.82 18.83
N PRO A 131 -10.10 3.71 18.33
CA PRO A 131 -9.65 4.85 17.53
C PRO A 131 -8.69 5.77 18.28
N PHE A 132 -7.54 6.02 17.67
CA PHE A 132 -6.46 6.87 18.19
C PHE A 132 -6.41 8.22 17.47
N ARG A 133 -5.90 9.25 18.14
CA ARG A 133 -5.62 10.57 17.57
C ARG A 133 -4.21 11.01 17.95
N GLY A 134 -3.39 11.36 16.98
CA GLY A 134 -2.03 11.84 17.23
C GLY A 134 -0.98 11.14 16.41
N VAL A 135 0.15 10.81 17.00
CA VAL A 135 1.32 10.27 16.30
C VAL A 135 1.67 8.89 16.83
N GLN A 136 1.85 7.95 15.94
CA GLN A 136 2.44 6.64 16.22
C GLN A 136 3.70 6.49 15.40
N LEU A 137 4.84 6.38 16.07
CA LEU A 137 6.15 6.20 15.44
C LEU A 137 6.78 4.92 15.98
N SER A 138 7.11 4.00 15.09
CA SER A 138 7.79 2.75 15.42
C SER A 138 8.73 2.30 14.31
N GLY A 139 9.66 1.41 14.63
CA GLY A 139 10.56 0.84 13.62
C GLY A 139 9.84 -0.19 12.75
N LEU A 140 9.02 -1.07 13.36
CA LEU A 140 8.41 -2.20 12.64
C LEU A 140 6.94 -1.95 12.28
N SER A 141 6.05 -1.72 13.26
CA SER A 141 4.64 -1.57 12.93
C SER A 141 3.84 -0.63 13.83
N ASN A 142 2.91 0.10 13.21
CA ASN A 142 1.83 0.79 13.89
C ASN A 142 0.50 0.13 13.50
N VAL A 143 -0.25 -0.34 14.50
CA VAL A 143 -1.55 -0.99 14.31
C VAL A 143 -2.60 -0.23 15.08
N SER A 144 -3.65 0.21 14.42
CA SER A 144 -4.78 0.88 15.05
C SER A 144 -6.11 0.37 14.51
N MET A 145 -7.14 0.32 15.36
CA MET A 145 -8.49 0.09 14.86
C MET A 145 -8.94 1.25 13.96
N GLY A 146 -8.51 2.47 14.25
CA GLY A 146 -8.73 3.64 13.39
C GLY A 146 -7.91 4.84 13.85
N MET A 147 -7.60 5.71 12.91
CA MET A 147 -6.91 6.97 13.18
C MET A 147 -7.85 8.15 12.92
N LYS A 148 -8.29 8.83 13.98
CA LYS A 148 -9.22 9.97 13.90
C LYS A 148 -8.62 11.19 13.22
N ARG A 149 -7.37 11.50 13.52
CA ARG A 149 -6.47 12.48 12.89
C ARG A 149 -5.07 12.14 13.35
N GLY A 150 -4.15 11.93 12.43
CA GLY A 150 -2.79 11.68 12.89
C GLY A 150 -1.82 11.19 11.83
N LEU A 151 -0.70 10.75 12.35
CA LEU A 151 0.45 10.31 11.59
C LEU A 151 0.88 8.93 12.09
N GLN A 152 1.08 7.99 11.19
CA GLN A 152 1.71 6.70 11.44
C GLN A 152 2.99 6.60 10.61
N ILE A 153 4.11 6.32 11.27
CA ILE A 153 5.40 6.09 10.60
C ILE A 153 5.98 4.78 11.13
N ALA A 154 6.17 3.82 10.23
CA ALA A 154 6.78 2.51 10.52
C ALA A 154 7.10 1.78 9.22
N ALA A 155 7.81 0.65 9.28
CA ALA A 155 7.91 -0.25 8.14
C ALA A 155 6.53 -0.72 7.65
N ALA A 156 5.60 -0.99 8.59
CA ALA A 156 4.20 -1.33 8.28
C ALA A 156 3.21 -0.50 9.11
N ASN A 157 2.27 0.16 8.46
CA ASN A 157 1.18 0.90 9.11
C ASN A 157 -0.17 0.28 8.75
N VAL A 158 -0.99 0.00 9.76
CA VAL A 158 -2.29 -0.65 9.61
C VAL A 158 -3.35 0.11 10.38
N SER A 159 -4.39 0.53 9.67
CA SER A 159 -5.62 1.07 10.27
C SER A 159 -6.82 0.21 9.81
N SER A 160 -7.29 -0.67 10.69
CA SER A 160 -8.28 -1.71 10.34
C SER A 160 -9.71 -1.20 10.15
N SER A 161 -9.97 0.10 10.36
CA SER A 161 -11.26 0.73 10.07
C SER A 161 -11.05 1.98 9.21
N TYR A 162 -10.59 3.08 9.79
CA TYR A 162 -10.37 4.29 9.01
C TYR A 162 -9.03 4.97 9.35
N MET A 163 -8.47 5.62 8.36
CA MET A 163 -7.30 6.47 8.48
C MET A 163 -7.62 7.88 8.02
N ARG A 164 -7.53 8.87 8.95
CA ARG A 164 -7.56 10.30 8.62
C ARG A 164 -6.21 10.90 8.95
N GLY A 165 -5.47 11.30 7.91
CA GLY A 165 -4.12 11.83 8.06
C GLY A 165 -3.12 11.16 7.14
N LEU A 166 -1.94 10.82 7.64
CA LEU A 166 -0.82 10.34 6.85
C LEU A 166 -0.26 9.02 7.38
N GLN A 167 -0.06 8.06 6.50
CA GLN A 167 0.75 6.85 6.74
C GLN A 167 2.02 6.92 5.88
N LEU A 168 3.17 6.79 6.52
CA LEU A 168 4.49 6.71 5.89
C LEU A 168 5.13 5.37 6.23
N GLY A 169 5.47 4.56 5.22
CA GLY A 169 6.11 3.26 5.49
C GLY A 169 6.28 2.40 4.26
N GLY A 170 6.93 1.26 4.40
CA GLY A 170 7.05 0.28 3.33
C GLY A 170 5.68 -0.29 2.90
N TYR A 171 4.85 -0.64 3.89
CA TYR A 171 3.49 -1.13 3.69
C TYR A 171 2.49 -0.26 4.46
N ASN A 172 1.50 0.28 3.79
CA ASN A 172 0.42 1.06 4.39
C ASN A 172 -0.94 0.43 4.05
N TYR A 173 -1.75 0.22 5.08
CA TYR A 173 -3.09 -0.35 4.95
C TYR A 173 -4.12 0.49 5.69
N ALA A 174 -5.25 0.75 5.04
CA ALA A 174 -6.44 1.31 5.67
C ALA A 174 -7.71 0.71 5.04
N ASP A 175 -8.73 0.41 5.84
CA ASP A 175 -10.03 0.05 5.27
C ASP A 175 -10.62 1.27 4.55
N THR A 176 -10.69 2.40 5.23
CA THR A 176 -11.14 3.67 4.65
C THR A 176 -10.03 4.71 4.79
N LEU A 177 -9.60 5.29 3.68
CA LEU A 177 -8.58 6.33 3.65
C LEU A 177 -9.21 7.71 3.43
N ASN A 178 -8.96 8.63 4.37
CA ASN A 178 -9.28 10.05 4.25
C ASN A 178 -8.02 10.87 4.56
N GLY A 179 -7.08 10.86 3.63
CA GLY A 179 -5.74 11.42 3.80
C GLY A 179 -4.77 10.84 2.80
N SER A 180 -3.53 10.57 3.22
CA SER A 180 -2.50 10.11 2.30
C SER A 180 -1.77 8.87 2.80
N GLN A 181 -1.39 8.01 1.88
CA GLN A 181 -0.47 6.89 2.10
C GLN A 181 0.75 7.08 1.20
N VAL A 182 1.93 7.07 1.78
CA VAL A 182 3.21 7.17 1.07
C VAL A 182 4.08 5.99 1.45
N GLY A 183 4.47 5.18 0.47
CA GLY A 183 5.25 3.97 0.73
C GLY A 183 5.47 3.10 -0.50
N LEU A 184 6.06 1.93 -0.31
CA LEU A 184 6.26 0.99 -1.41
C LEU A 184 4.92 0.35 -1.83
N PHE A 185 4.14 -0.11 -0.84
CA PHE A 185 2.85 -0.77 -1.03
C PHE A 185 1.77 -0.04 -0.25
N ASN A 186 0.79 0.51 -0.94
CA ASN A 186 -0.34 1.20 -0.34
C ASN A 186 -1.64 0.48 -0.67
N VAL A 187 -2.44 0.17 0.34
CA VAL A 187 -3.70 -0.56 0.22
C VAL A 187 -4.82 0.19 0.91
N CYS A 188 -5.91 0.41 0.18
CA CYS A 188 -7.14 0.96 0.73
C CYS A 188 -8.35 0.17 0.22
N LEU A 189 -9.27 -0.23 1.12
CA LEU A 189 -10.41 -1.06 0.72
C LEU A 189 -11.64 -0.25 0.32
N SER A 190 -11.94 0.87 0.97
CA SER A 190 -13.17 1.60 0.70
C SER A 190 -13.01 3.13 0.75
N HIS A 191 -13.76 3.79 -0.13
CA HIS A 191 -14.00 5.24 -0.21
C HIS A 191 -12.78 6.15 0.09
N PRO A 192 -11.68 6.03 -0.66
CA PRO A 192 -10.55 6.87 -0.41
C PRO A 192 -10.85 8.31 -0.86
N ARG A 193 -10.90 9.20 0.11
CA ARG A 193 -10.78 10.65 -0.12
C ARG A 193 -9.36 11.07 0.14
N GLY A 194 -8.43 10.63 -0.73
CA GLY A 194 -7.03 10.90 -0.50
C GLY A 194 -6.14 10.41 -1.61
N VAL A 195 -4.85 10.45 -1.36
CA VAL A 195 -3.80 10.14 -2.33
C VAL A 195 -2.96 8.97 -1.86
N GLN A 196 -2.69 8.03 -2.74
CA GLN A 196 -1.71 6.96 -2.55
C GLN A 196 -0.50 7.24 -3.43
N ILE A 197 0.69 7.33 -2.84
CA ILE A 197 1.96 7.55 -3.55
C ILE A 197 2.89 6.39 -3.23
N GLY A 198 3.30 5.62 -4.25
CA GLY A 198 4.16 4.46 -4.00
C GLY A 198 4.46 3.65 -5.24
N ILE A 199 5.18 2.55 -5.08
CA ILE A 199 5.47 1.63 -6.18
C ILE A 199 4.19 0.93 -6.61
N ILE A 200 3.47 0.32 -5.66
CA ILE A 200 2.21 -0.38 -5.91
C ILE A 200 1.12 0.24 -5.05
N ASN A 201 0.08 0.74 -5.69
CA ASN A 201 -1.08 1.31 -5.04
C ASN A 201 -2.33 0.51 -5.40
N TYR A 202 -2.96 -0.08 -4.41
CA TYR A 202 -4.24 -0.78 -4.56
C TYR A 202 -5.35 0.00 -3.84
N SER A 203 -6.46 0.20 -4.53
CA SER A 203 -7.68 0.70 -3.93
C SER A 203 -8.87 -0.06 -4.50
N ARG A 204 -9.77 -0.52 -3.65
CA ARG A 204 -11.03 -1.14 -4.11
C ARG A 204 -11.93 -0.13 -4.82
N ASP A 205 -11.81 1.15 -4.49
CA ASP A 205 -12.53 2.21 -5.17
C ASP A 205 -11.80 2.67 -6.44
N THR A 206 -12.57 2.95 -7.50
CA THR A 206 -12.07 3.40 -8.80
C THR A 206 -11.74 4.90 -8.84
N VAL A 207 -12.17 5.68 -7.84
CA VAL A 207 -12.03 7.15 -7.79
C VAL A 207 -10.76 7.62 -7.07
N ALA A 208 -10.04 6.71 -6.41
CA ALA A 208 -8.82 7.06 -5.68
C ALA A 208 -7.73 7.64 -6.57
N HIS A 209 -7.13 8.76 -6.14
CA HIS A 209 -5.92 9.30 -6.75
C HIS A 209 -4.71 8.44 -6.36
N LYS A 210 -4.04 7.89 -7.35
CA LYS A 210 -2.88 7.01 -7.17
C LYS A 210 -1.74 7.47 -8.06
N ILE A 211 -0.57 7.62 -7.46
CA ILE A 211 0.67 7.98 -8.14
C ILE A 211 1.69 6.89 -7.85
N GLY A 212 2.10 6.15 -8.88
CA GLY A 212 3.05 5.05 -8.71
C GLY A 212 3.22 4.21 -9.96
N LEU A 213 4.15 3.27 -9.93
CA LEU A 213 4.46 2.41 -11.07
C LEU A 213 3.27 1.50 -11.43
N VAL A 214 2.61 0.95 -10.42
CA VAL A 214 1.48 0.04 -10.60
C VAL A 214 0.31 0.54 -9.77
N ASN A 215 -0.72 1.05 -10.44
CA ASN A 215 -1.94 1.52 -9.82
C ASN A 215 -3.10 0.61 -10.18
N VAL A 216 -3.64 -0.13 -9.22
CA VAL A 216 -4.62 -1.20 -9.45
C VAL A 216 -5.90 -0.97 -8.66
N ASN A 217 -7.01 -1.35 -9.24
CA ASN A 217 -8.31 -1.53 -8.60
C ASN A 217 -9.02 -2.75 -9.22
N PRO A 218 -10.14 -3.24 -8.71
CA PRO A 218 -10.83 -4.41 -9.27
C PRO A 218 -11.29 -4.25 -10.72
N LYS A 219 -11.39 -3.02 -11.22
CA LYS A 219 -11.78 -2.70 -12.61
C LYS A 219 -10.59 -2.29 -13.48
N THR A 220 -9.36 -2.40 -12.98
CA THR A 220 -8.17 -2.13 -13.77
C THR A 220 -8.07 -3.14 -14.91
N ARG A 221 -8.02 -2.63 -16.13
CA ARG A 221 -7.72 -3.43 -17.31
C ARG A 221 -6.22 -3.50 -17.50
N ILE A 222 -5.71 -4.70 -17.70
CA ILE A 222 -4.30 -4.96 -17.97
C ILE A 222 -4.19 -5.28 -19.46
N ASP A 223 -3.42 -4.47 -20.18
CA ASP A 223 -3.16 -4.65 -21.61
C ASP A 223 -1.67 -4.99 -21.79
N TYR A 224 -1.36 -6.03 -22.54
CA TYR A 224 -0.02 -6.32 -23.02
C TYR A 224 0.20 -5.60 -24.34
N MET A 225 1.32 -4.89 -24.46
CA MET A 225 1.64 -4.05 -25.61
C MET A 225 2.92 -4.55 -26.27
N PHE A 226 2.88 -4.71 -27.57
CA PHE A 226 4.04 -4.95 -28.41
C PHE A 226 4.05 -3.93 -29.52
N TYR A 227 5.14 -3.17 -29.69
CA TYR A 227 5.20 -2.10 -30.67
C TYR A 227 6.64 -1.73 -31.05
N GLY A 228 6.78 -1.18 -32.26
CA GLY A 228 8.00 -0.53 -32.72
C GLY A 228 7.93 0.98 -32.62
N GLY A 229 9.06 1.64 -32.52
CA GLY A 229 9.16 3.09 -32.47
C GLY A 229 10.50 3.64 -32.95
N SER A 230 10.61 4.96 -33.02
CA SER A 230 11.84 5.64 -33.42
C SER A 230 12.91 5.61 -32.31
N ALA A 231 12.50 5.73 -31.06
CA ALA A 231 13.42 5.73 -29.92
C ALA A 231 13.93 4.31 -29.58
N THR A 232 13.05 3.32 -29.66
CA THR A 232 13.35 1.90 -29.45
C THR A 232 12.61 1.08 -30.50
N LYS A 233 13.34 0.26 -31.26
CA LYS A 233 12.81 -0.45 -32.42
C LYS A 233 11.79 -1.53 -32.05
N ALA A 234 12.00 -2.21 -30.92
CA ALA A 234 11.03 -3.16 -30.37
C ALA A 234 10.81 -2.91 -28.89
N ASN A 235 9.57 -2.96 -28.51
CA ASN A 235 9.13 -2.73 -27.13
C ASN A 235 8.12 -3.78 -26.72
N LEU A 236 8.25 -4.25 -25.46
CA LEU A 236 7.29 -5.05 -24.76
C LEU A 236 6.87 -4.31 -23.49
N ALA A 237 5.59 -4.12 -23.27
CA ALA A 237 5.11 -3.37 -22.13
C ALA A 237 3.79 -3.91 -21.57
N ILE A 238 3.54 -3.58 -20.31
CA ILE A 238 2.27 -3.83 -19.61
C ILE A 238 1.64 -2.49 -19.31
N ARG A 239 0.40 -2.28 -19.74
CA ARG A 239 -0.40 -1.09 -19.46
C ARG A 239 -1.48 -1.41 -18.44
N PHE A 240 -1.47 -0.71 -17.32
CA PHE A 240 -2.51 -0.75 -16.28
C PHE A 240 -3.47 0.40 -16.51
N ARG A 241 -4.62 0.13 -17.09
CA ARG A 241 -5.64 1.13 -17.43
C ARG A 241 -6.70 1.21 -16.36
N ASN A 242 -6.84 2.36 -15.73
CA ASN A 242 -7.89 2.70 -14.79
C ASN A 242 -9.01 3.50 -15.50
N ARG A 243 -9.90 4.14 -14.75
CA ARG A 243 -11.07 4.85 -15.29
C ARG A 243 -10.73 5.91 -16.36
N SER A 244 -9.70 6.71 -16.13
CA SER A 244 -9.27 7.77 -17.05
C SER A 244 -7.76 7.87 -17.17
N THR A 245 -7.01 7.18 -16.32
CA THR A 245 -5.55 7.20 -16.27
C THR A 245 -4.98 5.84 -16.57
N TYR A 246 -3.74 5.81 -17.01
CA TYR A 246 -2.99 4.57 -17.18
C TYR A 246 -1.52 4.74 -16.82
N ASN A 247 -0.91 3.62 -16.48
CA ASN A 247 0.53 3.49 -16.30
C ASN A 247 1.03 2.41 -17.26
N ILE A 248 2.18 2.64 -17.88
CA ILE A 248 2.86 1.67 -18.71
C ILE A 248 4.24 1.43 -18.12
N LEU A 249 4.58 0.18 -17.93
CA LEU A 249 5.91 -0.29 -17.59
C LEU A 249 6.38 -1.19 -18.71
N GLY A 250 7.56 -0.93 -19.28
CA GLY A 250 8.03 -1.70 -20.40
C GLY A 250 9.53 -1.74 -20.53
N ILE A 251 9.94 -2.67 -21.35
CA ILE A 251 11.32 -2.87 -21.79
C ILE A 251 11.38 -2.74 -23.31
N GLY A 252 12.53 -2.37 -23.82
CA GLY A 252 12.72 -2.24 -25.27
C GLY A 252 14.16 -2.41 -25.66
N THR A 253 14.39 -2.44 -26.97
CA THR A 253 15.72 -2.46 -27.54
C THR A 253 15.78 -1.59 -28.80
N HIS A 254 16.89 -0.92 -29.00
CA HIS A 254 17.19 -0.21 -30.25
C HIS A 254 18.09 -1.01 -31.19
N TYR A 255 19.04 -1.76 -30.61
CA TYR A 255 19.93 -2.65 -31.33
C TYR A 255 19.68 -4.10 -30.93
N PHE A 256 19.50 -4.99 -31.88
CA PHE A 256 19.15 -6.41 -31.65
C PHE A 256 20.35 -7.34 -31.50
N GLY A 257 21.56 -6.84 -31.27
CA GLY A 257 22.77 -7.65 -31.29
C GLY A 257 23.32 -7.92 -32.70
N LEU A 258 22.67 -7.35 -33.72
CA LEU A 258 23.18 -7.36 -35.07
C LEU A 258 24.25 -6.27 -35.21
N ALA A 259 25.38 -6.59 -35.83
CA ALA A 259 26.52 -5.69 -35.96
C ALA A 259 27.18 -5.27 -34.65
N GLU A 260 27.41 -6.25 -33.75
CA GLU A 260 28.16 -6.10 -32.48
C GLU A 260 27.64 -5.04 -31.51
N LYS A 261 26.40 -4.62 -31.68
CA LYS A 261 25.73 -3.66 -30.78
C LYS A 261 24.43 -4.22 -30.24
N PHE A 262 24.30 -4.15 -28.91
CA PHE A 262 23.06 -4.47 -28.21
C PHE A 262 22.64 -3.27 -27.36
N SER A 263 21.35 -3.06 -27.22
CA SER A 263 20.84 -2.07 -26.26
C SER A 263 19.65 -2.61 -25.49
N GLY A 264 19.60 -2.28 -24.22
CA GLY A 264 18.46 -2.51 -23.34
C GLY A 264 17.83 -1.18 -22.94
N ALA A 265 16.52 -1.10 -22.96
CA ALA A 265 15.78 0.05 -22.48
C ALA A 265 14.76 -0.38 -21.43
N LEU A 266 14.67 0.40 -20.37
CA LEU A 266 13.59 0.34 -19.38
C LEU A 266 12.82 1.64 -19.46
N PHE A 267 11.50 1.59 -19.49
CA PHE A 267 10.69 2.79 -19.51
C PHE A 267 9.44 2.69 -18.68
N TYR A 268 9.03 3.84 -18.17
CA TYR A 268 7.80 4.04 -17.45
C TYR A 268 7.04 5.23 -18.03
N ARG A 269 5.74 5.07 -18.27
CA ARG A 269 4.88 6.13 -18.80
C ARG A 269 3.64 6.27 -17.96
N ILE A 270 3.21 7.48 -17.71
CA ILE A 270 1.95 7.81 -17.04
C ILE A 270 1.12 8.70 -17.96
N GLY A 271 -0.15 8.38 -18.08
CA GLY A 271 -1.00 9.11 -19.00
C GLY A 271 -2.47 9.12 -18.59
N GLN A 272 -3.20 9.92 -19.34
CA GLN A 272 -4.64 10.03 -19.27
C GLN A 272 -5.25 9.73 -20.63
N TYR A 273 -6.35 8.99 -20.67
CA TYR A 273 -7.07 8.70 -21.90
C TYR A 273 -8.50 9.24 -21.85
N PHE A 274 -9.00 9.57 -23.03
CA PHE A 274 -10.34 10.06 -23.28
C PHE A 274 -11.02 9.10 -24.25
N GLN A 275 -12.10 8.46 -23.81
CA GLN A 275 -12.91 7.61 -24.68
C GLN A 275 -13.78 8.48 -25.56
N LEU A 276 -13.50 8.52 -26.86
CA LEU A 276 -14.27 9.32 -27.83
C LEU A 276 -15.42 8.52 -28.44
N SER A 277 -15.24 7.19 -28.60
CA SER A 277 -16.29 6.28 -29.04
C SER A 277 -16.09 4.91 -28.44
N PRO A 278 -17.03 3.95 -28.53
CA PRO A 278 -16.87 2.60 -28.01
C PRO A 278 -15.60 1.87 -28.53
N LYS A 279 -15.11 2.24 -29.71
CA LYS A 279 -13.94 1.62 -30.32
C LYS A 279 -12.71 2.53 -30.37
N PHE A 280 -12.85 3.84 -30.15
CA PHE A 280 -11.76 4.79 -30.33
C PHE A 280 -11.49 5.60 -29.07
N SER A 281 -10.24 5.66 -28.66
CA SER A 281 -9.79 6.50 -27.56
C SER A 281 -8.51 7.27 -27.93
N LEU A 282 -8.43 8.50 -27.42
CA LEU A 282 -7.27 9.36 -27.50
C LEU A 282 -6.62 9.45 -26.15
N SER A 283 -5.30 9.47 -26.10
CA SER A 283 -4.59 9.60 -24.82
C SER A 283 -3.32 10.41 -24.95
N GLY A 284 -2.92 11.03 -23.85
CA GLY A 284 -1.63 11.71 -23.71
C GLY A 284 -0.85 11.12 -22.54
N ASP A 285 0.46 10.99 -22.69
CA ASP A 285 1.33 10.52 -21.62
C ASP A 285 2.71 11.20 -21.60
N LEU A 286 3.30 11.13 -20.40
CA LEU A 286 4.69 11.46 -20.15
C LEU A 286 5.44 10.17 -19.81
N GLY A 287 6.57 9.96 -20.46
CA GLY A 287 7.39 8.77 -20.28
C GLY A 287 8.83 9.10 -19.96
N PHE A 288 9.38 8.36 -19.02
CA PHE A 288 10.80 8.34 -18.71
C PHE A 288 11.41 7.05 -19.27
N TYR A 289 12.50 7.20 -20.01
CA TYR A 289 13.24 6.12 -20.64
C TYR A 289 14.68 6.11 -20.13
N HIS A 290 15.15 4.95 -19.74
CA HIS A 290 16.55 4.66 -19.47
C HIS A 290 17.03 3.65 -20.51
N VAL A 291 18.02 4.00 -21.30
CA VAL A 291 18.58 3.16 -22.37
C VAL A 291 20.06 2.96 -22.09
N GLU A 292 20.50 1.71 -22.09
CA GLU A 292 21.92 1.34 -22.07
C GLU A 292 22.29 0.64 -23.37
N SER A 293 23.39 1.08 -23.98
CA SER A 293 23.93 0.50 -25.21
C SER A 293 25.27 -0.15 -24.92
N PHE A 294 25.43 -1.39 -25.37
CA PHE A 294 26.63 -2.21 -25.21
C PHE A 294 27.23 -2.47 -26.58
N GLN A 295 28.56 -2.37 -26.68
CA GLN A 295 29.32 -2.72 -27.86
C GLN A 295 30.29 -3.85 -27.52
N GLU A 296 30.29 -4.94 -28.31
CA GLU A 296 30.91 -6.21 -27.94
C GLU A 296 32.44 -6.16 -27.77
N HIS A 297 33.11 -5.26 -28.48
CA HIS A 297 34.58 -5.12 -28.44
C HIS A 297 35.08 -3.85 -27.75
N SER A 298 34.23 -3.11 -27.07
CA SER A 298 34.62 -1.93 -26.30
C SER A 298 34.86 -2.28 -24.84
N GLN A 299 36.03 -1.96 -24.30
CA GLN A 299 36.32 -1.98 -22.87
C GLN A 299 35.68 -0.77 -22.14
N ASP A 300 35.03 0.11 -22.85
CA ASP A 300 34.38 1.28 -22.31
C ASP A 300 33.08 0.95 -21.61
N LYS A 301 32.71 1.80 -20.65
CA LYS A 301 31.43 1.67 -19.95
C LYS A 301 30.26 1.82 -20.96
N PRO A 302 29.13 1.10 -20.76
CA PRO A 302 27.98 1.22 -21.63
C PRO A 302 27.49 2.67 -21.70
N GLU A 303 27.15 3.11 -22.90
CA GLU A 303 26.55 4.43 -23.10
C GLU A 303 25.15 4.46 -22.48
N ARG A 304 24.89 5.45 -21.64
CA ARG A 304 23.62 5.64 -20.95
C ARG A 304 22.90 6.85 -21.47
N LEU A 305 21.65 6.65 -21.88
CA LEU A 305 20.76 7.72 -22.30
C LEU A 305 19.52 7.75 -21.41
N TYR A 306 19.21 8.94 -20.91
CA TYR A 306 17.98 9.24 -20.22
C TYR A 306 17.12 10.18 -21.07
N SER A 307 15.87 9.82 -21.29
CA SER A 307 14.96 10.62 -22.11
C SER A 307 13.61 10.80 -21.40
N LEU A 308 13.13 12.03 -21.39
CA LEU A 308 11.76 12.37 -21.03
C LEU A 308 10.98 12.67 -22.31
N GLN A 309 9.86 11.97 -22.53
CA GLN A 309 9.07 12.07 -23.74
C GLN A 309 7.62 12.35 -23.42
N ALA A 310 7.02 13.30 -24.12
CA ALA A 310 5.59 13.52 -24.14
C ALA A 310 5.01 12.91 -25.41
N ARG A 311 3.90 12.17 -25.30
CA ARG A 311 3.29 11.49 -26.45
C ARG A 311 1.79 11.65 -26.46
N ILE A 312 1.25 11.71 -27.66
CA ILE A 312 -0.18 11.58 -27.94
C ILE A 312 -0.39 10.22 -28.62
N ASN A 313 -1.35 9.45 -28.15
CA ASN A 313 -1.65 8.13 -28.66
C ASN A 313 -3.12 8.05 -29.06
N ALA A 314 -3.36 7.36 -30.17
CA ALA A 314 -4.68 6.98 -30.65
C ALA A 314 -4.82 5.46 -30.58
N ASP A 315 -5.77 4.96 -29.84
CA ASP A 315 -6.05 3.54 -29.69
C ASP A 315 -7.37 3.20 -30.41
N TYR A 316 -7.37 2.18 -31.26
CA TYR A 316 -8.55 1.65 -31.94
C TYR A 316 -8.78 0.18 -31.61
N GLN A 317 -9.96 -0.14 -31.10
CA GLN A 317 -10.33 -1.50 -30.72
C GLN A 317 -10.74 -2.31 -31.95
N LEU A 318 -9.90 -3.27 -32.35
CA LEU A 318 -10.15 -4.16 -33.48
C LEU A 318 -11.10 -5.31 -33.13
N GLY A 319 -10.97 -5.84 -31.92
CA GLY A 319 -11.76 -6.97 -31.45
C GLY A 319 -11.97 -6.93 -29.93
N ARG A 320 -12.53 -8.01 -29.40
CA ARG A 320 -12.81 -8.08 -27.95
C ARG A 320 -11.55 -7.98 -27.08
N TYR A 321 -10.43 -8.50 -27.59
CA TYR A 321 -9.17 -8.60 -26.84
C TYR A 321 -7.99 -7.91 -27.53
N THR A 322 -8.18 -7.38 -28.74
CA THR A 322 -7.12 -6.79 -29.56
C THR A 322 -7.43 -5.35 -29.90
N SER A 323 -6.41 -4.51 -29.84
CA SER A 323 -6.47 -3.12 -30.29
C SER A 323 -5.18 -2.74 -31.00
N ALA A 324 -5.28 -1.84 -32.00
CA ALA A 324 -4.15 -1.19 -32.60
C ALA A 324 -3.98 0.20 -31.99
N PHE A 325 -2.75 0.68 -31.91
CA PHE A 325 -2.50 2.05 -31.48
C PHE A 325 -1.40 2.70 -32.32
N ALA A 326 -1.50 4.00 -32.46
CA ALA A 326 -0.47 4.85 -33.07
C ALA A 326 -0.07 5.92 -32.04
N SER A 327 1.20 6.31 -32.06
CA SER A 327 1.78 7.24 -31.09
C SER A 327 2.68 8.24 -31.79
N VAL A 328 2.54 9.51 -31.44
CA VAL A 328 3.39 10.62 -31.88
C VAL A 328 3.88 11.38 -30.67
N GLY A 329 5.17 11.74 -30.63
CA GLY A 329 5.80 12.51 -29.55
C GLY A 329 7.24 12.83 -29.80
#